data_1d6b7c218c38c36a4bc00403bd38ff59
#
_entry.id   1d6b7c218c38c36a4bc00403bd38ff59
#
_cell.length_a   1.000
_cell.length_b   1.000
_cell.length_c   1.000
_cell.angle_alpha   90.00
_cell.angle_beta   90.00
_cell.angle_gamma   90.00
#
_symmetry.space_group_name_H-M   'P 1'
#
loop_
_entity.id
_entity.type
_entity.pdbx_description
1 polymer ?
#
loop_
_entity_poly.entity_id
_entity_poly.type
_entity_poly.pdbx_seq_one_letter_code
_entity_poly.pdbx_strand_id
1 'polypeptide(L)'
;MKTLGADYAKEALTSRIAGKPSPYRQPKQRTGRPSLLIDIQNNIKAQQSAGYKHWATIENLKRAAETLNFLTEHGIGSLEELSERCDGAAAATARVKAELRATEKEMERLTLTMKHAATYRQLRPLYDQYHQSRDKEKFLRGHEGEIILFEAAARELKRLNAVPLPAAQRLRTEMDELTARRTALQSECRKAQQKEREYDTLNQNVRILLERSEDVVLPKKRSNELE
;
A
#
# COMPACT_ATOMS: atom_id res chain seq x y z
N MET A 1 -17.60 52.71 -1.76
CA MET A 1 -16.95 51.39 -1.72
C MET A 1 -17.22 50.68 -3.04
N LYS A 2 -16.24 50.61 -3.95
CA LYS A 2 -16.38 49.87 -5.20
C LYS A 2 -16.30 48.40 -4.85
N THR A 3 -17.32 47.64 -5.23
CA THR A 3 -17.37 46.18 -4.98
C THR A 3 -16.38 45.51 -5.92
N LEU A 4 -15.26 45.03 -5.37
CA LEU A 4 -14.20 44.27 -6.06
C LEU A 4 -14.75 43.18 -6.97
N GLY A 5 -15.94 42.61 -6.68
CA GLY A 5 -16.56 41.54 -7.45
C GLY A 5 -17.12 41.94 -8.83
N ALA A 6 -17.53 43.21 -9.01
CA ALA A 6 -18.13 43.66 -10.29
C ALA A 6 -17.04 43.91 -11.36
N ASP A 7 -15.86 44.37 -10.96
CA ASP A 7 -14.74 44.58 -11.88
C ASP A 7 -14.18 43.26 -12.37
N TYR A 8 -14.11 42.26 -11.52
CA TYR A 8 -13.68 40.89 -11.88
C TYR A 8 -14.62 40.22 -12.89
N ALA A 9 -15.93 40.32 -12.69
CA ALA A 9 -16.91 39.75 -13.63
C ALA A 9 -16.83 40.45 -15.01
N LYS A 10 -16.60 41.76 -15.04
CA LYS A 10 -16.46 42.55 -16.25
C LYS A 10 -15.20 42.21 -17.05
N GLU A 11 -14.07 41.99 -16.36
CA GLU A 11 -12.79 41.63 -16.95
C GLU A 11 -12.81 40.18 -17.52
N ALA A 12 -13.47 39.26 -16.85
CA ALA A 12 -13.69 37.91 -17.34
C ALA A 12 -14.59 37.87 -18.58
N LEU A 13 -15.62 38.74 -18.64
CA LEU A 13 -16.51 38.83 -19.81
C LEU A 13 -15.80 39.47 -21.01
N THR A 14 -15.03 40.55 -20.78
CA THR A 14 -14.29 41.23 -21.85
C THR A 14 -13.17 40.35 -22.42
N SER A 15 -12.48 39.55 -21.61
CA SER A 15 -11.47 38.63 -22.12
C SER A 15 -12.05 37.44 -22.92
N ARG A 16 -13.26 36.99 -22.57
CA ARG A 16 -14.01 35.99 -23.37
C ARG A 16 -14.44 36.53 -24.72
N ILE A 17 -14.92 37.77 -24.78
CA ILE A 17 -15.36 38.43 -26.04
C ILE A 17 -14.14 38.74 -26.94
N ALA A 18 -13.00 39.06 -26.36
CA ALA A 18 -11.77 39.32 -27.10
C ALA A 18 -10.97 38.08 -27.52
N GLY A 19 -11.44 36.88 -27.22
CA GLY A 19 -10.72 35.61 -27.52
C GLY A 19 -9.38 35.48 -26.77
N LYS A 20 -9.12 36.34 -25.76
CA LYS A 20 -7.91 36.23 -24.93
C LYS A 20 -8.12 35.17 -23.85
N PRO A 21 -7.06 34.39 -23.52
CA PRO A 21 -7.17 33.44 -22.42
C PRO A 21 -7.53 34.22 -21.14
N SER A 22 -8.57 33.75 -20.44
CA SER A 22 -9.03 34.34 -19.18
C SER A 22 -7.85 34.47 -18.20
N PRO A 23 -7.64 35.67 -17.57
CA PRO A 23 -6.64 35.83 -16.54
C PRO A 23 -6.92 34.98 -15.30
N TYR A 24 -8.16 34.48 -15.19
CA TYR A 24 -8.51 33.51 -14.14
C TYR A 24 -8.00 32.16 -14.56
N ARG A 25 -6.96 31.73 -13.86
CA ARG A 25 -6.50 30.35 -13.89
C ARG A 25 -7.70 29.46 -13.60
N GLN A 26 -8.21 28.80 -14.63
CA GLN A 26 -9.22 27.75 -14.38
C GLN A 26 -8.69 26.86 -13.25
N PRO A 27 -9.49 26.57 -12.22
CA PRO A 27 -9.05 25.67 -11.17
C PRO A 27 -8.55 24.43 -11.89
N LYS A 28 -7.26 24.12 -11.71
CA LYS A 28 -6.69 22.87 -12.23
C LYS A 28 -7.67 21.81 -11.79
N GLN A 29 -8.29 21.12 -12.76
CA GLN A 29 -9.02 19.90 -12.46
C GLN A 29 -8.06 19.07 -11.63
N ARG A 30 -8.35 18.95 -10.36
CA ARG A 30 -7.59 18.08 -9.47
C ARG A 30 -7.95 16.68 -9.93
N THR A 31 -7.16 16.12 -10.86
CA THR A 31 -7.06 14.68 -11.09
C THR A 31 -6.40 14.07 -9.85
N GLY A 32 -6.93 14.40 -8.70
CA GLY A 32 -6.39 14.04 -7.40
C GLY A 32 -7.21 12.89 -6.86
N ARG A 33 -6.51 12.01 -6.15
CA ARG A 33 -7.10 10.93 -5.39
C ARG A 33 -8.23 11.46 -4.51
N PRO A 34 -9.33 10.72 -4.38
CA PRO A 34 -10.42 11.11 -3.50
C PRO A 34 -9.87 11.32 -2.09
N SER A 35 -10.22 12.44 -1.48
CA SER A 35 -9.83 12.80 -0.12
C SER A 35 -11.01 12.63 0.81
N LEU A 36 -10.76 12.16 2.03
CA LEU A 36 -11.80 11.97 3.04
C LEU A 36 -12.49 13.29 3.37
N LEU A 37 -13.81 13.27 3.51
CA LEU A 37 -14.60 14.41 3.97
C LEU A 37 -14.18 14.82 5.38
N ILE A 38 -14.15 16.13 5.62
CA ILE A 38 -13.79 16.69 6.93
C ILE A 38 -15.02 16.58 7.85
N ASP A 39 -14.87 15.98 8.99
CA ASP A 39 -15.89 16.00 10.04
C ASP A 39 -15.92 17.39 10.71
N ILE A 40 -16.83 18.23 10.24
CA ILE A 40 -16.96 19.61 10.71
C ILE A 40 -17.59 19.65 12.10
N GLN A 41 -18.44 18.68 12.44
CA GLN A 41 -19.20 18.69 13.71
C GLN A 41 -18.29 18.36 14.89
N ASN A 42 -17.40 17.39 14.74
CA ASN A 42 -16.49 16.95 15.79
C ASN A 42 -15.09 17.60 15.70
N ASN A 43 -14.87 18.50 14.74
CA ASN A 43 -13.58 19.16 14.56
C ASN A 43 -13.47 20.39 15.46
N ILE A 44 -12.57 20.35 16.44
CA ILE A 44 -12.32 21.43 17.40
C ILE A 44 -12.02 22.77 16.70
N LYS A 45 -11.24 22.76 15.62
CA LYS A 45 -10.92 23.98 14.86
C LYS A 45 -12.16 24.57 14.17
N ALA A 46 -13.08 23.72 13.72
CA ALA A 46 -14.33 24.18 13.11
C ALA A 46 -15.30 24.73 14.16
N GLN A 47 -15.25 24.24 15.39
CA GLN A 47 -16.04 24.77 16.51
C GLN A 47 -15.51 26.13 17.00
N GLN A 48 -14.20 26.33 16.98
CA GLN A 48 -13.54 27.55 17.47
C GLN A 48 -13.40 28.66 16.44
N SER A 49 -13.50 28.35 15.16
CA SER A 49 -13.27 29.32 14.07
C SER A 49 -14.34 29.22 12.99
N ALA A 50 -15.17 30.27 12.87
CA ALA A 50 -16.18 30.39 11.83
C ALA A 50 -15.54 30.38 10.41
N GLY A 51 -14.37 31.00 10.25
CA GLY A 51 -13.63 31.01 8.98
C GLY A 51 -13.17 29.60 8.59
N TYR A 52 -12.66 28.80 9.53
CA TYR A 52 -12.29 27.41 9.27
C TYR A 52 -13.51 26.56 8.94
N LYS A 53 -14.61 26.73 9.66
CA LYS A 53 -15.88 26.04 9.40
C LYS A 53 -16.37 26.29 7.96
N HIS A 54 -16.37 27.57 7.54
CA HIS A 54 -16.77 27.93 6.18
C HIS A 54 -15.83 27.33 5.12
N TRP A 55 -14.53 27.42 5.32
CA TRP A 55 -13.54 26.79 4.45
C TRP A 55 -13.75 25.27 4.35
N ALA A 56 -13.91 24.59 5.48
CA ALA A 56 -14.13 23.15 5.52
C ALA A 56 -15.42 22.70 4.80
N THR A 57 -16.48 23.54 4.88
CA THR A 57 -17.71 23.31 4.13
C THR A 57 -17.47 23.36 2.62
N ILE A 58 -16.79 24.38 2.13
CA ILE A 58 -16.44 24.51 0.71
C ILE A 58 -15.54 23.36 0.25
N GLU A 59 -14.56 22.99 1.08
CA GLU A 59 -13.66 21.88 0.76
C GLU A 59 -14.40 20.54 0.71
N ASN A 60 -15.37 20.32 1.61
CA ASN A 60 -16.21 19.12 1.59
C ASN A 60 -17.09 19.05 0.34
N LEU A 61 -17.62 20.17 -0.15
CA LEU A 61 -18.37 20.19 -1.41
C LEU A 61 -17.49 19.75 -2.59
N LYS A 62 -16.23 20.22 -2.63
CA LYS A 62 -15.28 19.80 -3.67
C LYS A 62 -14.97 18.32 -3.59
N ARG A 63 -14.71 17.79 -2.39
CA ARG A 63 -14.43 16.36 -2.17
C ARG A 63 -15.63 15.47 -2.48
N ALA A 64 -16.83 15.93 -2.16
CA ALA A 64 -18.06 15.24 -2.55
C ALA A 64 -18.21 15.18 -4.07
N ALA A 65 -17.98 16.29 -4.77
CA ALA A 65 -18.01 16.32 -6.22
C ALA A 65 -16.92 15.41 -6.85
N GLU A 66 -15.71 15.41 -6.31
CA GLU A 66 -14.64 14.50 -6.73
C GLU A 66 -15.04 13.04 -6.51
N THR A 67 -15.68 12.71 -5.38
CA THR A 67 -16.19 11.36 -5.08
C THR A 67 -17.23 10.93 -6.10
N LEU A 68 -18.24 11.78 -6.36
CA LEU A 68 -19.31 11.48 -7.33
C LEU A 68 -18.78 11.34 -8.77
N ASN A 69 -17.86 12.22 -9.18
CA ASN A 69 -17.21 12.12 -10.48
C ASN A 69 -16.46 10.80 -10.63
N PHE A 70 -15.69 10.40 -9.62
CA PHE A 70 -14.98 9.12 -9.64
C PHE A 70 -15.96 7.94 -9.78
N LEU A 71 -17.03 7.91 -9.00
CA LEU A 71 -18.05 6.85 -9.09
C LEU A 71 -18.67 6.78 -10.50
N THR A 72 -18.99 7.94 -11.07
CA THR A 72 -19.54 8.03 -12.42
C THR A 72 -18.55 7.56 -13.49
N GLU A 73 -17.29 8.00 -13.42
CA GLU A 73 -16.22 7.61 -14.36
C GLU A 73 -15.95 6.10 -14.31
N HIS A 74 -16.12 5.46 -13.14
CA HIS A 74 -15.90 4.03 -12.97
C HIS A 74 -17.17 3.19 -13.05
N GLY A 75 -18.31 3.81 -13.38
CA GLY A 75 -19.60 3.12 -13.57
C GLY A 75 -20.13 2.47 -12.29
N ILE A 76 -19.85 3.06 -11.12
CA ILE A 76 -20.31 2.57 -9.82
C ILE A 76 -21.64 3.26 -9.50
N GLY A 77 -22.75 2.54 -9.61
CA GLY A 77 -24.10 3.07 -9.46
C GLY A 77 -24.77 2.75 -8.13
N SER A 78 -24.22 1.83 -7.33
CA SER A 78 -24.79 1.41 -6.06
C SER A 78 -23.77 1.25 -4.94
N LEU A 79 -24.25 1.20 -3.69
CA LEU A 79 -23.40 0.91 -2.53
C LEU A 79 -22.88 -0.53 -2.55
N GLU A 80 -23.66 -1.46 -3.05
CA GLU A 80 -23.30 -2.85 -3.21
C GLU A 80 -22.12 -2.98 -4.17
N GLU A 81 -22.19 -2.36 -5.35
CA GLU A 81 -21.08 -2.33 -6.32
C GLU A 81 -19.82 -1.69 -5.73
N LEU A 82 -19.97 -0.59 -4.97
CA LEU A 82 -18.84 0.04 -4.29
C LEU A 82 -18.22 -0.89 -3.25
N SER A 83 -19.03 -1.59 -2.46
CA SER A 83 -18.59 -2.58 -1.48
C SER A 83 -17.81 -3.72 -2.15
N GLU A 84 -18.34 -4.27 -3.24
CA GLU A 84 -17.67 -5.31 -4.03
C GLU A 84 -16.30 -4.84 -4.56
N ARG A 85 -16.20 -3.58 -4.98
CA ARG A 85 -14.92 -2.99 -5.41
C ARG A 85 -13.94 -2.84 -4.26
N CYS A 86 -14.41 -2.43 -3.06
CA CYS A 86 -13.59 -2.38 -1.86
C CYS A 86 -13.06 -3.77 -1.48
N ASP A 87 -13.95 -4.76 -1.43
CA ASP A 87 -13.60 -6.14 -1.08
C ASP A 87 -12.63 -6.75 -2.09
N GLY A 88 -12.84 -6.49 -3.38
CA GLY A 88 -11.94 -6.90 -4.45
C GLY A 88 -10.55 -6.25 -4.33
N ALA A 89 -10.47 -4.97 -3.97
CA ALA A 89 -9.20 -4.26 -3.77
C ALA A 89 -8.47 -4.78 -2.53
N ALA A 90 -9.17 -5.03 -1.43
CA ALA A 90 -8.63 -5.62 -0.21
C ALA A 90 -8.10 -7.05 -0.47
N ALA A 91 -8.87 -7.88 -1.17
CA ALA A 91 -8.47 -9.23 -1.55
C ALA A 91 -7.23 -9.22 -2.45
N ALA A 92 -7.15 -8.32 -3.43
CA ALA A 92 -5.97 -8.17 -4.28
C ALA A 92 -4.73 -7.77 -3.47
N THR A 93 -4.88 -6.83 -2.54
CA THR A 93 -3.79 -6.42 -1.63
C THR A 93 -3.33 -7.57 -0.73
N ALA A 94 -4.27 -8.33 -0.17
CA ALA A 94 -3.97 -9.48 0.67
C ALA A 94 -3.20 -10.56 -0.11
N ARG A 95 -3.60 -10.83 -1.37
CA ARG A 95 -2.92 -11.80 -2.23
C ARG A 95 -1.48 -11.38 -2.51
N VAL A 96 -1.24 -10.15 -2.93
CA VAL A 96 0.13 -9.67 -3.23
C VAL A 96 1.00 -9.66 -1.97
N LYS A 97 0.45 -9.29 -0.80
CA LYS A 97 1.16 -9.39 0.48
C LYS A 97 1.53 -10.83 0.83
N ALA A 98 0.65 -11.78 0.56
CA ALA A 98 0.93 -13.21 0.79
C ALA A 98 2.07 -13.72 -0.11
N GLU A 99 2.05 -13.35 -1.40
CA GLU A 99 3.11 -13.70 -2.34
C GLU A 99 4.46 -13.08 -1.96
N LEU A 100 4.45 -11.82 -1.51
CA LEU A 100 5.66 -11.14 -1.03
C LEU A 100 6.26 -11.87 0.18
N ARG A 101 5.44 -12.22 1.17
CA ARG A 101 5.89 -12.99 2.36
C ARG A 101 6.42 -14.37 1.98
N ALA A 102 5.78 -15.04 1.02
CA ALA A 102 6.26 -16.33 0.55
C ALA A 102 7.63 -16.23 -0.12
N THR A 103 7.83 -15.21 -0.97
CA THR A 103 9.11 -14.92 -1.61
C THR A 103 10.20 -14.59 -0.59
N GLU A 104 9.90 -13.75 0.41
CA GLU A 104 10.84 -13.41 1.48
C GLU A 104 11.25 -14.64 2.31
N LYS A 105 10.30 -15.53 2.63
CA LYS A 105 10.58 -16.79 3.32
C LYS A 105 11.46 -17.73 2.49
N GLU A 106 11.27 -17.74 1.17
CA GLU A 106 12.11 -18.52 0.27
C GLU A 106 13.53 -17.96 0.18
N MET A 107 13.69 -16.63 0.15
CA MET A 107 14.99 -15.95 0.22
C MET A 107 15.73 -16.28 1.54
N GLU A 108 15.03 -16.31 2.67
CA GLU A 108 15.61 -16.69 3.96
C GLU A 108 16.11 -18.14 3.91
N ARG A 109 15.29 -19.07 3.39
CA ARG A 109 15.68 -20.47 3.23
C ARG A 109 16.90 -20.63 2.33
N LEU A 110 16.93 -19.91 1.21
CA LEU A 110 18.05 -19.94 0.28
C LEU A 110 19.31 -19.32 0.89
N THR A 111 19.20 -18.25 1.67
CA THR A 111 20.32 -17.63 2.40
C THR A 111 20.96 -18.60 3.38
N LEU A 112 20.13 -19.33 4.14
CA LEU A 112 20.61 -20.38 5.04
C LEU A 112 21.29 -21.53 4.28
N THR A 113 20.69 -21.94 3.16
CA THR A 113 21.28 -22.96 2.28
C THR A 113 22.64 -22.53 1.76
N MET A 114 22.78 -21.28 1.28
CA MET A 114 24.05 -20.73 0.78
C MET A 114 25.12 -20.71 1.88
N LYS A 115 24.74 -20.28 3.10
CA LYS A 115 25.64 -20.25 4.26
C LYS A 115 26.18 -21.63 4.59
N HIS A 116 25.30 -22.60 4.76
CA HIS A 116 25.70 -23.97 5.11
C HIS A 116 26.43 -24.69 3.96
N ALA A 117 26.04 -24.38 2.71
CA ALA A 117 26.76 -24.89 1.53
C ALA A 117 28.19 -24.35 1.42
N ALA A 118 28.42 -23.09 1.80
CA ALA A 118 29.77 -22.51 1.83
C ALA A 118 30.60 -23.21 2.88
N THR A 119 30.12 -23.33 4.13
CA THR A 119 30.82 -24.02 5.23
C THR A 119 31.08 -25.48 4.86
N TYR A 120 30.14 -26.20 4.32
CA TYR A 120 30.29 -27.57 3.88
C TYR A 120 31.40 -27.75 2.83
N ARG A 121 31.42 -26.87 1.81
CA ARG A 121 32.45 -26.93 0.75
C ARG A 121 33.83 -26.59 1.30
N GLN A 122 33.93 -25.59 2.18
CA GLN A 122 35.18 -25.16 2.76
C GLN A 122 35.80 -26.25 3.63
N LEU A 123 35.02 -26.93 4.44
CA LEU A 123 35.50 -27.91 5.41
C LEU A 123 35.55 -29.34 4.90
N ARG A 124 34.93 -29.60 3.72
CA ARG A 124 34.92 -30.94 3.11
C ARG A 124 36.33 -31.57 2.99
N PRO A 125 37.36 -30.88 2.48
CA PRO A 125 38.69 -31.50 2.36
C PRO A 125 39.28 -31.93 3.71
N LEU A 126 39.05 -31.14 4.76
CA LEU A 126 39.52 -31.44 6.11
C LEU A 126 38.77 -32.65 6.69
N TYR A 127 37.46 -32.73 6.46
CA TYR A 127 36.67 -33.87 6.89
C TYR A 127 37.05 -35.18 6.16
N ASP A 128 37.38 -35.10 4.87
CA ASP A 128 37.90 -36.23 4.11
C ASP A 128 39.27 -36.71 4.63
N GLN A 129 40.16 -35.78 5.04
CA GLN A 129 41.45 -36.08 5.71
C GLN A 129 41.23 -36.76 7.07
N TYR A 130 40.25 -36.29 7.85
CA TYR A 130 39.87 -36.92 9.11
C TYR A 130 39.50 -38.42 8.90
N HIS A 131 38.70 -38.74 7.90
CA HIS A 131 38.32 -40.11 7.60
C HIS A 131 39.46 -40.98 7.11
N GLN A 132 40.46 -40.39 6.45
CA GLN A 132 41.66 -41.08 5.94
C GLN A 132 42.76 -41.19 6.99
N SER A 133 42.70 -40.43 8.09
CA SER A 133 43.72 -40.43 9.13
C SER A 133 43.81 -41.76 9.85
N ARG A 134 45.06 -42.22 10.09
CA ARG A 134 45.33 -43.42 10.88
C ARG A 134 45.04 -43.22 12.37
N ASP A 135 45.33 -41.97 12.89
CA ASP A 135 45.08 -41.56 14.27
C ASP A 135 43.98 -40.52 14.30
N LYS A 136 42.74 -41.01 14.34
CA LYS A 136 41.53 -40.18 14.34
C LYS A 136 41.41 -39.34 15.59
N GLU A 137 41.85 -39.85 16.76
CA GLU A 137 41.73 -39.13 18.02
C GLU A 137 42.64 -37.88 18.05
N LYS A 138 43.92 -38.07 17.61
CA LYS A 138 44.87 -36.97 17.53
C LYS A 138 44.45 -35.91 16.53
N PHE A 139 43.91 -36.34 15.36
CA PHE A 139 43.40 -35.43 14.35
C PHE A 139 42.17 -34.66 14.87
N LEU A 140 41.26 -35.36 15.54
CA LEU A 140 40.05 -34.75 16.13
C LEU A 140 40.41 -33.67 17.16
N ARG A 141 41.37 -33.93 18.07
CA ARG A 141 41.81 -32.95 19.08
C ARG A 141 42.35 -31.67 18.45
N GLY A 142 42.93 -31.74 17.26
CA GLY A 142 43.48 -30.59 16.56
C GLY A 142 42.45 -29.81 15.74
N HIS A 143 41.31 -30.45 15.35
CA HIS A 143 40.33 -29.93 14.39
C HIS A 143 38.88 -30.12 14.84
N GLU A 144 38.65 -30.26 16.13
CA GLU A 144 37.32 -30.59 16.68
C GLU A 144 36.27 -29.59 16.27
N GLY A 145 36.57 -28.29 16.36
CA GLY A 145 35.62 -27.22 16.00
C GLY A 145 35.20 -27.25 14.54
N GLU A 146 36.18 -27.49 13.64
CA GLU A 146 35.89 -27.54 12.18
C GLU A 146 35.07 -28.77 11.81
N ILE A 147 35.35 -29.93 12.46
CA ILE A 147 34.57 -31.16 12.22
C ILE A 147 33.12 -31.00 12.71
N ILE A 148 32.95 -30.43 13.91
CA ILE A 148 31.60 -30.13 14.44
C ILE A 148 30.85 -29.16 13.51
N LEU A 149 31.49 -28.12 13.00
CA LEU A 149 30.91 -27.16 12.06
C LEU A 149 30.52 -27.83 10.74
N PHE A 150 31.37 -28.74 10.22
CA PHE A 150 31.05 -29.49 9.00
C PHE A 150 29.83 -30.36 9.19
N GLU A 151 29.77 -31.13 10.28
CA GLU A 151 28.64 -32.02 10.58
C GLU A 151 27.36 -31.23 10.82
N ALA A 152 27.43 -30.10 11.50
CA ALA A 152 26.29 -29.21 11.69
C ALA A 152 25.79 -28.67 10.34
N ALA A 153 26.69 -28.21 9.47
CA ALA A 153 26.32 -27.74 8.13
C ALA A 153 25.70 -28.87 7.30
N ALA A 154 26.22 -30.09 7.36
CA ALA A 154 25.66 -31.25 6.67
C ALA A 154 24.25 -31.61 7.17
N ARG A 155 23.99 -31.55 8.48
CA ARG A 155 22.67 -31.76 9.07
C ARG A 155 21.67 -30.71 8.62
N GLU A 156 22.08 -29.43 8.65
CA GLU A 156 21.20 -28.35 8.22
C GLU A 156 20.87 -28.41 6.72
N LEU A 157 21.83 -28.75 5.86
CA LEU A 157 21.58 -28.97 4.43
C LEU A 157 20.58 -30.11 4.18
N LYS A 158 20.63 -31.18 4.96
CA LYS A 158 19.61 -32.23 4.90
C LYS A 158 18.24 -31.75 5.35
N ARG A 159 18.18 -30.98 6.44
CA ARG A 159 16.93 -30.37 6.94
C ARG A 159 16.29 -29.44 5.92
N LEU A 160 17.12 -28.69 5.18
CA LEU A 160 16.67 -27.76 4.13
C LEU A 160 16.35 -28.46 2.80
N ASN A 161 16.47 -29.80 2.73
CA ASN A 161 16.32 -30.59 1.50
C ASN A 161 17.28 -30.12 0.36
N ALA A 162 18.48 -29.67 0.72
CA ALA A 162 19.49 -29.19 -0.21
C ALA A 162 20.55 -30.24 -0.57
N VAL A 163 20.19 -31.53 -0.53
CA VAL A 163 21.04 -32.66 -0.93
C VAL A 163 20.40 -33.36 -2.11
N PRO A 164 21.12 -33.55 -3.24
CA PRO A 164 22.52 -33.23 -3.51
C PRO A 164 22.79 -31.72 -3.54
N LEU A 165 23.98 -31.30 -3.07
CA LEU A 165 24.33 -29.89 -2.91
C LEU A 165 24.34 -29.14 -4.25
N PRO A 166 23.50 -28.12 -4.46
CA PRO A 166 23.45 -27.37 -5.70
C PRO A 166 24.76 -26.61 -5.96
N ALA A 167 25.08 -26.36 -7.23
CA ALA A 167 26.23 -25.52 -7.58
C ALA A 167 26.10 -24.11 -6.99
N ALA A 168 27.24 -23.52 -6.57
CA ALA A 168 27.22 -22.18 -5.97
C ALA A 168 26.64 -21.11 -6.93
N GLN A 169 26.93 -21.25 -8.22
CA GLN A 169 26.40 -20.34 -9.23
C GLN A 169 24.87 -20.42 -9.34
N ARG A 170 24.30 -21.63 -9.30
CA ARG A 170 22.85 -21.84 -9.32
C ARG A 170 22.16 -21.16 -8.14
N LEU A 171 22.72 -21.31 -6.92
CA LEU A 171 22.15 -20.67 -5.73
C LEU A 171 22.20 -19.13 -5.84
N ARG A 172 23.24 -18.57 -6.46
CA ARG A 172 23.35 -17.12 -6.71
C ARG A 172 22.29 -16.66 -7.70
N THR A 173 22.18 -17.34 -8.85
CA THR A 173 21.16 -17.02 -9.88
C THR A 173 19.75 -17.05 -9.27
N GLU A 174 19.44 -18.09 -8.48
CA GLU A 174 18.15 -18.21 -7.80
C GLU A 174 17.90 -17.06 -6.80
N MET A 175 18.94 -16.62 -6.07
CA MET A 175 18.85 -15.47 -5.18
C MET A 175 18.59 -14.16 -5.94
N ASP A 176 19.25 -13.98 -7.08
CA ASP A 176 19.06 -12.79 -7.93
C ASP A 176 17.64 -12.75 -8.51
N GLU A 177 17.10 -13.89 -8.96
CA GLU A 177 15.72 -14.03 -9.43
C GLU A 177 14.70 -13.71 -8.33
N LEU A 178 14.89 -14.26 -7.11
CA LEU A 178 14.03 -13.97 -5.96
C LEU A 178 14.10 -12.50 -5.55
N THR A 179 15.27 -11.88 -5.65
CA THR A 179 15.47 -10.46 -5.35
C THR A 179 14.72 -9.58 -6.36
N ALA A 180 14.80 -9.91 -7.64
CA ALA A 180 14.05 -9.23 -8.69
C ALA A 180 12.52 -9.38 -8.48
N ARG A 181 12.06 -10.61 -8.18
CA ARG A 181 10.66 -10.90 -7.87
C ARG A 181 10.16 -10.13 -6.66
N ARG A 182 10.92 -10.09 -5.55
CA ARG A 182 10.59 -9.31 -4.36
C ARG A 182 10.41 -7.83 -4.69
N THR A 183 11.32 -7.25 -5.49
CA THR A 183 11.26 -5.84 -5.89
C THR A 183 10.00 -5.55 -6.73
N ALA A 184 9.65 -6.42 -7.66
CA ALA A 184 8.43 -6.31 -8.44
C ALA A 184 7.16 -6.39 -7.55
N LEU A 185 7.09 -7.40 -6.66
CA LEU A 185 5.98 -7.57 -5.73
C LEU A 185 5.84 -6.41 -4.73
N GLN A 186 6.95 -5.80 -4.28
CA GLN A 186 6.90 -4.60 -3.45
C GLN A 186 6.27 -3.41 -4.19
N SER A 187 6.60 -3.23 -5.46
CA SER A 187 6.00 -2.19 -6.30
C SER A 187 4.50 -2.44 -6.51
N GLU A 188 4.13 -3.68 -6.81
CA GLU A 188 2.74 -4.11 -6.98
C GLU A 188 1.94 -3.95 -5.68
N CYS A 189 2.50 -4.33 -4.54
CA CYS A 189 1.89 -4.18 -3.23
C CYS A 189 1.58 -2.71 -2.92
N ARG A 190 2.49 -1.79 -3.23
CA ARG A 190 2.25 -0.34 -3.06
C ARG A 190 1.09 0.14 -3.92
N LYS A 191 1.00 -0.31 -5.17
CA LYS A 191 -0.11 0.05 -6.08
C LYS A 191 -1.45 -0.52 -5.59
N ALA A 192 -1.46 -1.77 -5.16
CA ALA A 192 -2.65 -2.43 -4.63
C ALA A 192 -3.15 -1.73 -3.35
N GLN A 193 -2.26 -1.45 -2.39
CA GLN A 193 -2.58 -0.72 -1.17
C GLN A 193 -3.10 0.70 -1.44
N GLN A 194 -2.56 1.36 -2.46
CA GLN A 194 -3.04 2.68 -2.84
C GLN A 194 -4.48 2.59 -3.36
N LYS A 195 -4.76 1.62 -4.24
CA LYS A 195 -6.10 1.39 -4.78
C LYS A 195 -7.11 1.02 -3.68
N GLU A 196 -6.72 0.17 -2.74
CA GLU A 196 -7.52 -0.18 -1.56
C GLU A 196 -7.91 1.08 -0.77
N ARG A 197 -6.93 1.94 -0.43
CA ARG A 197 -7.18 3.21 0.29
C ARG A 197 -8.08 4.17 -0.49
N GLU A 198 -7.97 4.21 -1.81
CA GLU A 198 -8.84 5.04 -2.65
C GLU A 198 -10.29 4.57 -2.54
N TYR A 199 -10.55 3.27 -2.66
CA TYR A 199 -11.89 2.71 -2.49
C TYR A 199 -12.43 2.85 -1.07
N ASP A 200 -11.61 2.64 -0.04
CA ASP A 200 -12.01 2.86 1.36
C ASP A 200 -12.44 4.31 1.59
N THR A 201 -11.68 5.27 1.05
CA THR A 201 -12.00 6.69 1.15
C THR A 201 -13.32 7.01 0.45
N LEU A 202 -13.56 6.44 -0.73
CA LEU A 202 -14.81 6.62 -1.46
C LEU A 202 -16.01 6.05 -0.68
N ASN A 203 -15.86 4.84 -0.14
CA ASN A 203 -16.90 4.19 0.66
C ASN A 203 -17.26 5.02 1.89
N GLN A 204 -16.26 5.53 2.60
CA GLN A 204 -16.47 6.40 3.76
C GLN A 204 -17.15 7.72 3.36
N ASN A 205 -16.72 8.35 2.26
CA ASN A 205 -17.33 9.58 1.78
C ASN A 205 -18.80 9.38 1.40
N VAL A 206 -19.10 8.29 0.69
CA VAL A 206 -20.49 7.98 0.28
C VAL A 206 -21.36 7.75 1.51
N ARG A 207 -20.90 7.00 2.50
CA ARG A 207 -21.64 6.79 3.76
C ARG A 207 -21.95 8.10 4.47
N ILE A 208 -20.95 8.98 4.63
CA ILE A 208 -21.13 10.30 5.25
C ILE A 208 -22.14 11.16 4.45
N LEU A 209 -22.11 11.10 3.13
CA LEU A 209 -23.03 11.87 2.29
C LEU A 209 -24.47 11.34 2.41
N LEU A 210 -24.66 10.04 2.50
CA LEU A 210 -26.01 9.43 2.68
C LEU A 210 -26.58 9.74 4.06
N GLU A 211 -25.81 9.57 5.14
CA GLU A 211 -26.24 9.91 6.50
C GLU A 211 -26.71 11.38 6.59
N ARG A 212 -25.94 12.31 5.98
CA ARG A 212 -26.31 13.72 5.95
C ARG A 212 -27.55 14.01 5.10
N SER A 213 -27.82 13.22 4.08
CA SER A 213 -29.03 13.39 3.26
C SER A 213 -30.29 12.95 4.01
N GLU A 214 -30.21 11.95 4.84
CA GLU A 214 -31.32 11.49 5.69
C GLU A 214 -31.68 12.52 6.77
N ASP A 215 -30.70 13.20 7.35
CA ASP A 215 -30.94 14.28 8.34
C ASP A 215 -31.65 15.50 7.72
N VAL A 216 -31.52 15.74 6.42
CA VAL A 216 -32.16 16.87 5.71
C VAL A 216 -33.59 16.56 5.31
N VAL A 217 -33.98 15.30 5.16
CA VAL A 217 -35.30 14.88 4.63
C VAL A 217 -36.42 14.86 5.67
N LEU A 218 -36.10 14.98 6.96
CA LEU A 218 -37.11 15.06 8.02
C LEU A 218 -37.19 16.46 8.65
N PRO A 219 -37.97 17.42 8.05
CA PRO A 219 -38.43 18.54 8.85
C PRO A 219 -39.42 17.97 9.88
N LYS A 220 -39.05 18.04 11.17
CA LYS A 220 -39.98 17.75 12.28
C LYS A 220 -41.26 18.52 12.01
N LYS A 221 -42.36 17.82 11.73
CA LYS A 221 -43.72 18.37 11.80
C LYS A 221 -43.88 18.97 13.19
N ARG A 222 -43.86 20.29 13.30
CA ARG A 222 -44.38 20.96 14.50
C ARG A 222 -45.88 20.61 14.59
N SER A 223 -46.20 19.76 15.53
CA SER A 223 -47.61 19.64 15.99
C SER A 223 -48.01 20.99 16.57
N ASN A 224 -48.76 21.77 15.79
CA ASN A 224 -49.52 22.85 16.37
C ASN A 224 -50.73 22.20 17.06
N GLU A 225 -50.59 21.92 18.32
CA GLU A 225 -51.73 21.83 19.25
C GLU A 225 -52.14 23.27 19.52
N LEU A 226 -53.23 23.67 18.89
CA LEU A 226 -54.02 24.81 19.27
C LEU A 226 -55.05 24.32 20.31
N GLU A 227 -54.97 24.77 21.51
CA GLU A 227 -56.09 25.08 22.38
C GLU A 227 -56.23 26.57 22.53
#